data_d17d28cd517af3837c6c75f205b77f66
#
_entry.id   d17d28cd517af3837c6c75f205b77f66
#
_cell.length_a   1.000
_cell.length_b   1.000
_cell.length_c   1.000
_cell.angle_alpha   90.00
_cell.angle_beta   90.00
_cell.angle_gamma   90.00
#
_symmetry.space_group_name_H-M   'P 1'
#
loop_
_entity.id
_entity.type
_entity.pdbx_description
1 polymer ?
#
loop_
_entity_poly.entity_id
_entity_poly.type
_entity_poly.pdbx_seq_one_letter_code
_entity_poly.pdbx_strand_id
1 'polypeptide(L)'
;MNISKHEQRVLHELALGGSIHHERLENGKIHDVTCYTREGHVLTDCTLSVFTRLLKRRLIRSKNGAPYRASPLGIKSVRAQMNQR
;
A
#
# COMPACT_ATOMS: atom_id res chain seq x y z
N MET A 1 7.21 -13.47 6.47
CA MET A 1 7.69 -12.33 5.69
C MET A 1 7.91 -11.13 6.62
N ASN A 2 9.11 -10.60 6.60
CA ASN A 2 9.43 -9.45 7.45
C ASN A 2 9.20 -8.16 6.66
N ILE A 3 8.24 -7.38 7.11
CA ILE A 3 8.00 -6.05 6.54
C ILE A 3 8.24 -5.01 7.63
N SER A 4 8.64 -3.81 7.20
CA SER A 4 8.94 -2.72 8.13
C SER A 4 7.67 -2.23 8.81
N LYS A 5 7.85 -1.47 9.89
CA LYS A 5 6.74 -0.88 10.63
C LYS A 5 5.89 0.04 9.75
N HIS A 6 6.54 0.82 8.90
CA HIS A 6 5.84 1.72 7.97
C HIS A 6 5.05 0.93 6.93
N GLU A 7 5.64 -0.13 6.39
CA GLU A 7 4.95 -0.99 5.44
C GLU A 7 3.73 -1.65 6.08
N GLN A 8 3.86 -2.14 7.31
CA GLN A 8 2.76 -2.75 8.05
C GLN A 8 1.61 -1.77 8.24
N ARG A 9 1.93 -0.54 8.62
CA ARG A 9 0.92 0.48 8.87
C ARG A 9 0.15 0.83 7.60
N VAL A 10 0.86 1.05 6.50
CA VAL A 10 0.23 1.33 5.21
C VAL A 10 -0.65 0.17 4.78
N LEU A 11 -0.11 -1.05 4.85
CA LEU A 11 -0.84 -2.24 4.42
C LEU A 11 -2.09 -2.48 5.27
N HIS A 12 -1.99 -2.23 6.57
CA HIS A 12 -3.13 -2.34 7.47
C HIS A 12 -4.25 -1.38 7.05
N GLU A 13 -3.93 -0.13 6.76
CA GLU A 13 -4.93 0.85 6.31
C GLU A 13 -5.54 0.45 4.97
N LEU A 14 -4.75 -0.09 4.06
CA LEU A 14 -5.27 -0.58 2.78
C LEU A 14 -6.22 -1.75 2.97
N ALA A 15 -5.91 -2.64 3.91
CA ALA A 15 -6.78 -3.78 4.23
C ALA A 15 -8.12 -3.33 4.80
N LEU A 16 -8.14 -2.16 5.46
CA LEU A 16 -9.36 -1.56 6.01
C LEU A 16 -10.17 -0.78 4.97
N GLY A 17 -9.69 -0.70 3.74
CA GLY A 17 -10.40 -0.01 2.66
C GLY A 17 -9.73 1.25 2.15
N GLY A 18 -8.52 1.53 2.61
CA GLY A 18 -7.75 2.65 2.09
C GLY A 18 -7.23 2.39 0.67
N SER A 19 -6.58 3.40 0.10
CA SER A 19 -6.06 3.32 -1.26
C SER A 19 -4.82 4.19 -1.41
N ILE A 20 -3.95 3.83 -2.36
CA ILE A 20 -2.79 4.63 -2.71
C ILE A 20 -3.02 5.22 -4.10
N HIS A 21 -3.08 6.54 -4.17
CA HIS A 21 -3.14 7.27 -5.43
C HIS A 21 -1.72 7.52 -5.92
N HIS A 22 -1.53 7.54 -7.22
CA HIS A 22 -0.20 7.69 -7.80
C HIS A 22 -0.23 8.65 -8.98
N GLU A 23 0.91 9.29 -9.22
CA GLU A 23 1.12 10.15 -10.38
C GLU A 23 2.27 9.60 -11.19
N ARG A 24 2.11 9.58 -12.51
CA ARG A 24 3.12 9.09 -13.44
C ARG A 24 3.76 10.25 -14.19
N LEU A 25 5.05 10.10 -14.48
CA LEU A 25 5.74 10.95 -15.43
C LEU A 25 5.32 10.59 -16.86
N GLU A 26 5.70 11.42 -17.81
CA GLU A 26 5.41 11.17 -19.23
C GLU A 26 5.95 9.83 -19.73
N ASN A 27 7.07 9.38 -19.14
CA ASN A 27 7.67 8.09 -19.49
C ASN A 27 6.97 6.89 -18.81
N GLY A 28 5.88 7.12 -18.10
CA GLY A 28 5.12 6.06 -17.43
C GLY A 28 5.60 5.68 -16.03
N LYS A 29 6.71 6.25 -15.57
CA LYS A 29 7.22 5.93 -14.23
C LYS A 29 6.43 6.66 -13.17
N ILE A 30 6.12 5.96 -12.08
CA ILE A 30 5.46 6.56 -10.93
C ILE A 30 6.47 7.41 -10.18
N HIS A 31 6.15 8.70 -9.96
CA HIS A 31 7.06 9.62 -9.27
C HIS A 31 6.52 10.10 -7.93
N ASP A 32 5.23 9.94 -7.69
CA ASP A 32 4.63 10.37 -6.43
C ASP A 32 3.47 9.46 -6.05
N VAL A 33 3.30 9.27 -4.74
CA VAL A 33 2.23 8.45 -4.20
C VAL A 33 1.63 9.13 -2.97
N THR A 34 0.33 8.94 -2.76
CA THR A 34 -0.38 9.44 -1.59
C THR A 34 -1.32 8.35 -1.11
N CYS A 35 -1.16 7.93 0.13
CA CYS A 35 -2.04 6.94 0.74
C CYS A 35 -3.17 7.64 1.48
N TYR A 36 -4.40 7.21 1.19
CA TYR A 36 -5.58 7.69 1.90
C TYR A 36 -6.17 6.56 2.72
N THR A 37 -6.59 6.89 3.93
CA THR A 37 -7.35 5.95 4.74
C THR A 37 -8.76 5.83 4.17
N ARG A 38 -9.53 4.87 4.67
CA ARG A 38 -10.92 4.69 4.26
C ARG A 38 -11.73 5.97 4.45
N GLU A 39 -11.44 6.74 5.50
CA GLU A 39 -12.14 7.99 5.81
C GLU A 39 -11.65 9.17 4.97
N GLY A 40 -10.64 8.98 4.14
CA GLY A 40 -10.11 10.03 3.27
C GLY A 40 -8.97 10.84 3.88
N HIS A 41 -8.44 10.42 5.02
CA HIS A 41 -7.28 11.09 5.63
C HIS A 41 -5.99 10.63 4.96
N VAL A 42 -5.03 11.54 4.86
CA VAL A 42 -3.71 11.21 4.28
C VAL A 42 -2.87 10.48 5.32
N LEU A 43 -2.33 9.34 4.94
CA LEU A 43 -1.40 8.58 5.77
C LEU A 43 0.03 8.92 5.33
N THR A 44 0.75 9.66 6.17
CA THR A 44 2.08 10.16 5.83
C THR A 44 3.18 9.09 5.82
N ASP A 45 2.91 7.92 6.39
CA ASP A 45 3.86 6.81 6.42
C ASP A 45 4.15 6.23 5.03
N CYS A 46 3.29 6.51 4.05
CA CYS A 46 3.43 5.96 2.70
C CYS A 46 4.33 6.84 1.85
N THR A 47 5.62 6.55 1.91
CA THR A 47 6.60 7.18 1.02
C THR A 47 6.70 6.38 -0.27
N LEU A 48 7.36 6.94 -1.28
CA LEU A 48 7.62 6.22 -2.52
C LEU A 48 8.41 4.94 -2.27
N SER A 49 9.35 4.98 -1.32
CA SER A 49 10.14 3.80 -0.94
C SER A 49 9.26 2.68 -0.37
N VAL A 50 8.36 3.03 0.56
CA VAL A 50 7.41 2.07 1.14
C VAL A 50 6.52 1.49 0.05
N PHE A 51 5.96 2.34 -0.81
CA PHE A 51 5.12 1.92 -1.93
C PHE A 51 5.85 0.93 -2.82
N THR A 52 7.09 1.25 -3.20
CA THR A 52 7.88 0.41 -4.09
C THR A 52 8.12 -0.98 -3.48
N ARG A 53 8.40 -1.03 -2.17
CA ARG A 53 8.61 -2.30 -1.48
C ARG A 53 7.34 -3.14 -1.44
N LEU A 54 6.20 -2.52 -1.14
CA LEU A 54 4.92 -3.22 -1.12
C LEU A 54 4.57 -3.76 -2.50
N LEU A 55 4.81 -2.97 -3.54
CA LEU A 55 4.55 -3.39 -4.91
C LEU A 55 5.45 -4.55 -5.32
N LYS A 56 6.74 -4.47 -4.98
CA LYS A 56 7.73 -5.50 -5.29
C LYS A 56 7.37 -6.84 -4.64
N ARG A 57 6.81 -6.79 -3.44
CA ARG A 57 6.38 -7.98 -2.71
C ARG A 57 4.98 -8.44 -3.09
N ARG A 58 4.34 -7.75 -4.04
CA ARG A 58 2.99 -8.06 -4.52
C ARG A 58 1.92 -7.99 -3.44
N LEU A 59 2.13 -7.16 -2.44
CA LEU A 59 1.18 -6.96 -1.34
C LEU A 59 0.11 -5.93 -1.70
N ILE A 60 0.33 -5.17 -2.75
CA ILE A 60 -0.62 -4.20 -3.28
C ILE A 60 -0.74 -4.39 -4.78
N ARG A 61 -1.88 -3.99 -5.33
CA ARG A 61 -2.10 -4.06 -6.77
C ARG A 61 -3.04 -2.95 -7.23
N SER A 62 -2.92 -2.60 -8.51
CA SER A 62 -3.82 -1.68 -9.19
C SER A 62 -4.48 -2.43 -10.33
N LYS A 63 -5.75 -2.13 -10.58
CA LYS A 63 -6.50 -2.72 -11.69
C LYS A 63 -6.88 -1.59 -12.64
N ASN A 64 -6.44 -1.72 -13.91
CA ASN A 64 -6.79 -0.75 -14.96
C ASN A 64 -6.42 0.70 -14.61
N GLY A 65 -5.28 0.92 -13.96
CA GLY A 65 -4.83 2.25 -13.59
C GLY A 65 -5.53 2.87 -12.39
N ALA A 66 -6.43 2.13 -11.74
CA ALA A 66 -7.09 2.61 -10.52
C ALA A 66 -6.10 2.74 -9.37
N PRO A 67 -6.48 3.44 -8.28
CA PRO A 67 -5.61 3.51 -7.10
C PRO A 67 -5.24 2.12 -6.60
N TYR A 68 -4.05 2.00 -6.03
CA TYR A 68 -3.57 0.73 -5.49
C TYR A 68 -4.33 0.37 -4.22
N ARG A 69 -4.62 -0.91 -4.08
CA ARG A 69 -5.26 -1.47 -2.89
C ARG A 69 -4.52 -2.72 -2.45
N ALA A 70 -4.79 -3.17 -1.23
CA ALA A 70 -4.19 -4.41 -0.75
C ALA A 70 -4.59 -5.57 -1.67
N SER A 71 -3.60 -6.36 -2.07
CA SER A 71 -3.85 -7.59 -2.81
C SER A 71 -4.36 -8.67 -1.85
N PRO A 72 -4.88 -9.80 -2.36
CA PRO A 72 -5.23 -10.93 -1.49
C PRO A 72 -4.05 -11.38 -0.62
N LEU A 73 -2.84 -11.37 -1.18
CA LEU A 73 -1.62 -11.69 -0.42
C LEU A 73 -1.38 -10.64 0.66
N GLY A 74 -1.59 -9.35 0.35
CA GLY A 74 -1.45 -8.27 1.31
C GLY A 74 -2.41 -8.41 2.49
N ILE A 75 -3.67 -8.71 2.21
CA ILE A 75 -4.68 -8.92 3.26
C ILE A 75 -4.29 -10.10 4.15
N LYS A 76 -3.83 -11.18 3.54
CA LYS A 76 -3.39 -12.36 4.27
C LYS A 76 -2.21 -12.03 5.18
N SER A 77 -1.27 -11.23 4.70
CA SER A 77 -0.10 -10.82 5.49
C SER A 77 -0.50 -9.99 6.71
N VAL A 78 -1.46 -9.08 6.56
CA VAL A 78 -1.97 -8.29 7.68
C VAL A 78 -2.60 -9.20 8.73
N ARG A 79 -3.44 -10.14 8.31
CA ARG A 79 -4.08 -11.08 9.23
C ARG A 79 -3.07 -11.93 9.98
N ALA A 80 -2.05 -12.42 9.29
CA ALA A 80 -1.00 -13.23 9.91
C ALA A 80 -0.28 -12.43 11.00
N GLN A 81 0.01 -11.16 10.76
CA GLN A 81 0.68 -10.31 11.74
C GLN A 81 -0.20 -9.96 12.93
N MET A 82 -1.50 -9.76 12.70
CA MET A 82 -2.44 -9.49 13.78
C MET A 82 -2.58 -10.68 14.73
N ASN A 83 -2.35 -11.89 14.24
CA ASN A 83 -2.45 -13.12 15.03
C ASN A 83 -1.15 -13.49 15.72
N GLN A 84 -0.08 -12.78 15.46
CA GLN A 84 1.21 -13.00 16.11
C GLN A 84 1.31 -12.15 17.37
N ARG A 85 1.38 -12.81 18.49
CA ARG A 85 1.53 -12.14 19.78
C ARG A 85 2.66 -12.75 20.57
#